data_19d05f402cb4df93274d78e7b48745a5
#
_entry.id   19d05f402cb4df93274d78e7b48745a5
#
_cell.length_a   1.000
_cell.length_b   1.000
_cell.length_c   1.000
_cell.angle_alpha   90.00
_cell.angle_beta   90.00
_cell.angle_gamma   90.00
#
_symmetry.space_group_name_H-M   'P 1'
#
loop_
_entity.id
_entity.type
_entity.pdbx_description
1 polymer ?
#
loop_
_entity_poly.entity_id
_entity_poly.type
_entity_poly.pdbx_seq_one_letter_code
_entity_poly.pdbx_strand_id
1 'polypeptide(L)'
;MIWSANETKINVDLEKFLALNIPSCPYCGSIARPNILMFGDWSYWNEKRFNQQIARYRKWLKQNKTARIVVIEIGAGTAIPTIRYESERIAKQFLNAHLIRINPYDSFIDKSVKRGLSMLLGGLEAIKMLTYVTIK
;
A
#
# COMPACT_ATOMS: atom_id res chain seq x y z
N MET A 1 4.71 14.18 -19.83
CA MET A 1 3.69 13.30 -20.42
C MET A 1 3.68 11.97 -19.67
N ILE A 2 2.54 11.27 -19.65
CA ILE A 2 2.39 9.98 -18.97
C ILE A 2 1.86 8.92 -19.95
N TRP A 3 2.36 7.68 -19.86
CA TRP A 3 1.90 6.54 -20.68
C TRP A 3 1.85 5.26 -19.83
N SER A 4 1.26 4.18 -20.38
CA SER A 4 1.20 2.90 -19.71
C SER A 4 2.59 2.24 -19.69
N ALA A 5 2.98 1.69 -18.54
CA ALA A 5 4.23 0.96 -18.37
C ALA A 5 4.10 -0.54 -18.63
N ASN A 6 2.96 -1.03 -19.13
CA ASN A 6 2.67 -2.46 -19.26
C ASN A 6 3.71 -3.24 -20.08
N GLU A 7 4.32 -2.60 -21.08
CA GLU A 7 5.34 -3.20 -21.95
C GLU A 7 6.76 -2.79 -21.57
N THR A 8 6.91 -1.98 -20.53
CA THR A 8 8.22 -1.51 -20.08
C THR A 8 8.89 -2.57 -19.23
N LYS A 9 9.89 -3.24 -19.78
CA LYS A 9 10.70 -4.22 -19.07
C LYS A 9 11.90 -3.52 -18.43
N ILE A 10 12.05 -3.67 -17.13
CA ILE A 10 13.21 -3.22 -16.38
C ILE A 10 13.98 -4.45 -15.89
N ASN A 11 15.22 -4.58 -16.31
CA ASN A 11 16.13 -5.59 -15.79
C ASN A 11 16.79 -5.03 -14.53
N VAL A 12 16.70 -5.75 -13.43
CA VAL A 12 17.24 -5.32 -12.14
C VAL A 12 18.31 -6.29 -11.67
N ASP A 13 19.45 -5.74 -11.33
CA ASP A 13 20.46 -6.45 -10.54
C ASP A 13 20.00 -6.43 -9.07
N LEU A 14 19.53 -7.59 -8.59
CA LEU A 14 18.96 -7.73 -7.24
C LEU A 14 20.03 -7.70 -6.12
N GLU A 15 21.30 -7.94 -6.46
CA GLU A 15 22.40 -7.88 -5.48
C GLU A 15 22.82 -6.42 -5.24
N LYS A 16 22.85 -5.62 -6.31
CA LYS A 16 23.26 -4.22 -6.27
C LYS A 16 22.11 -3.23 -6.17
N PHE A 17 20.85 -3.73 -6.31
CA PHE A 17 19.64 -2.90 -6.38
C PHE A 17 19.71 -1.83 -7.47
N LEU A 18 20.25 -2.19 -8.64
CA LEU A 18 20.43 -1.28 -9.77
C LEU A 18 19.58 -1.72 -10.96
N ALA A 19 18.94 -0.74 -11.63
CA ALA A 19 18.33 -0.97 -12.92
C ALA A 19 19.43 -1.05 -14.01
N LEU A 20 19.47 -2.16 -14.75
CA LEU A 20 20.44 -2.37 -15.82
C LEU A 20 20.03 -1.64 -17.12
N ASN A 21 18.76 -1.31 -17.24
CA ASN A 21 18.22 -0.49 -18.30
C ASN A 21 17.24 0.55 -17.73
N ILE A 22 17.37 1.78 -18.18
CA ILE A 22 16.48 2.88 -17.77
C ILE A 22 15.54 3.18 -18.96
N PRO A 23 14.21 3.13 -18.76
CA PRO A 23 13.27 3.41 -19.82
C PRO A 23 13.34 4.88 -20.26
N SER A 24 13.10 5.10 -21.54
CA SER A 24 13.06 6.43 -22.13
C SER A 24 11.65 6.79 -22.58
N CYS A 25 11.35 8.09 -22.57
CA CYS A 25 10.10 8.62 -23.07
C CYS A 25 9.96 8.33 -24.57
N PRO A 26 8.87 7.69 -25.04
CA PRO A 26 8.69 7.37 -26.45
C PRO A 26 8.49 8.61 -27.34
N TYR A 27 8.27 9.78 -26.74
CA TYR A 27 7.98 11.02 -27.45
C TYR A 27 9.19 11.97 -27.57
N CYS A 28 10.04 12.03 -26.54
CA CYS A 28 11.17 12.96 -26.51
C CYS A 28 12.52 12.33 -26.18
N GLY A 29 12.56 11.00 -25.95
CA GLY A 29 13.79 10.26 -25.64
C GLY A 29 14.38 10.51 -24.25
N SER A 30 13.85 11.43 -23.46
CA SER A 30 14.35 11.70 -22.11
C SER A 30 14.11 10.51 -21.19
N ILE A 31 14.91 10.38 -20.13
CA ILE A 31 14.75 9.36 -19.10
C ILE A 31 13.34 9.42 -18.51
N ALA A 32 12.69 8.25 -18.44
CA ALA A 32 11.39 8.09 -17.83
C ALA A 32 11.51 7.64 -16.37
N ARG A 33 10.54 8.05 -15.57
CA ARG A 33 10.40 7.61 -14.18
C ARG A 33 8.96 7.13 -13.91
N PRO A 34 8.73 6.29 -12.90
CA PRO A 34 7.37 5.95 -12.49
C PRO A 34 6.63 7.20 -12.02
N ASN A 35 5.31 7.25 -12.27
CA ASN A 35 4.46 8.36 -11.83
C ASN A 35 4.14 8.22 -10.34
N ILE A 36 5.16 8.37 -9.51
CA ILE A 36 5.09 8.32 -8.05
C ILE A 36 5.50 9.69 -7.54
N LEU A 37 4.68 10.25 -6.63
CA LEU A 37 5.02 11.49 -5.95
C LEU A 37 6.23 11.25 -5.05
N MET A 38 7.31 11.99 -5.31
CA MET A 38 8.50 12.03 -4.49
C MET A 38 8.52 13.34 -3.68
N PHE A 39 9.39 13.44 -2.70
CA PHE A 39 9.47 14.64 -1.85
C PHE A 39 9.74 15.91 -2.68
N GLY A 40 8.80 16.85 -2.64
CA GLY A 40 8.94 18.16 -3.26
C GLY A 40 8.79 18.23 -4.80
N ASP A 41 8.44 17.14 -5.48
CA ASP A 41 8.41 17.08 -6.94
C ASP A 41 7.01 17.17 -7.58
N TRP A 42 6.14 17.96 -7.00
CA TRP A 42 4.74 18.14 -7.42
C TRP A 42 4.56 18.44 -8.91
N SER A 43 5.49 19.18 -9.53
CA SER A 43 5.45 19.52 -10.95
C SER A 43 5.66 18.34 -11.89
N TYR A 44 6.25 17.26 -11.44
CA TYR A 44 6.53 16.06 -12.22
C TYR A 44 5.53 14.92 -12.00
N TRP A 45 4.59 15.10 -11.09
CA TRP A 45 3.59 14.10 -10.75
C TRP A 45 2.24 14.40 -11.41
N ASN A 46 1.71 13.42 -12.14
CA ASN A 46 0.37 13.52 -12.73
C ASN A 46 -0.66 12.86 -11.80
N GLU A 47 -1.46 13.69 -11.15
CA GLU A 47 -2.47 13.23 -10.16
C GLU A 47 -3.76 12.65 -10.77
N LYS A 48 -3.97 12.75 -12.10
CA LYS A 48 -5.23 12.32 -12.73
C LYS A 48 -5.58 10.87 -12.41
N ARG A 49 -4.61 9.96 -12.55
CA ARG A 49 -4.81 8.53 -12.25
C ARG A 49 -4.99 8.29 -10.76
N PHE A 50 -4.23 8.96 -9.93
CA PHE A 50 -4.37 8.92 -8.48
C PHE A 50 -5.77 9.33 -8.05
N ASN A 51 -6.29 10.47 -8.54
CA ASN A 51 -7.62 10.97 -8.22
C ASN A 51 -8.72 10.00 -8.67
N GLN A 52 -8.58 9.35 -9.83
CA GLN A 52 -9.48 8.30 -10.28
C GLN A 52 -9.47 7.08 -9.36
N GLN A 53 -8.31 6.63 -8.90
CA GLN A 53 -8.18 5.50 -7.98
C GLN A 53 -8.76 5.83 -6.61
N ILE A 54 -8.48 7.00 -6.06
CA ILE A 54 -9.04 7.47 -4.79
C ILE A 54 -10.57 7.56 -4.87
N ALA A 55 -11.14 8.05 -5.98
CA ALA A 55 -12.58 8.10 -6.17
C ALA A 55 -13.21 6.69 -6.17
N ARG A 56 -12.59 5.72 -6.84
CA ARG A 56 -13.02 4.30 -6.83
C ARG A 56 -12.95 3.70 -5.43
N TYR A 57 -11.85 3.92 -4.73
CA TYR A 57 -11.66 3.45 -3.36
C TYR A 57 -12.71 4.02 -2.41
N ARG A 58 -12.95 5.32 -2.44
CA ARG A 58 -13.99 5.98 -1.63
C ARG A 58 -15.39 5.46 -1.95
N LYS A 59 -15.68 5.24 -3.24
CA LYS A 59 -16.96 4.65 -3.68
C LYS A 59 -17.11 3.24 -3.11
N TRP A 60 -16.07 2.40 -3.21
CA TRP A 60 -16.08 1.05 -2.66
C TRP A 60 -16.31 1.03 -1.15
N LEU A 61 -15.62 1.87 -0.40
CA LEU A 61 -15.84 2.03 1.04
C LEU A 61 -17.30 2.41 1.35
N LYS A 62 -17.85 3.37 0.60
CA LYS A 62 -19.24 3.82 0.79
C LYS A 62 -20.25 2.68 0.54
N GLN A 63 -20.00 1.85 -0.45
CA GLN A 63 -20.87 0.72 -0.80
C GLN A 63 -20.79 -0.43 0.23
N ASN A 64 -19.69 -0.53 0.98
CA ASN A 64 -19.43 -1.62 1.92
C ASN A 64 -19.53 -1.20 3.38
N LYS A 65 -20.28 -0.14 3.71
CA LYS A 65 -20.38 0.41 5.06
C LYS A 65 -20.83 -0.59 6.12
N THR A 66 -21.69 -1.54 5.77
CA THR A 66 -22.23 -2.57 6.66
C THR A 66 -21.55 -3.92 6.54
N ALA A 67 -20.65 -4.06 5.56
CA ALA A 67 -19.92 -5.30 5.34
C ALA A 67 -18.92 -5.60 6.46
N ARG A 68 -18.56 -6.87 6.60
CA ARG A 68 -17.41 -7.28 7.41
C ARG A 68 -16.13 -7.03 6.62
N ILE A 69 -15.31 -6.10 7.09
CA ILE A 69 -14.07 -5.69 6.45
C ILE A 69 -12.90 -6.15 7.30
N VAL A 70 -11.91 -6.76 6.68
CA VAL A 70 -10.60 -7.00 7.31
C VAL A 70 -9.57 -6.12 6.62
N VAL A 71 -8.92 -5.27 7.38
CA VAL A 71 -7.78 -4.47 6.95
C VAL A 71 -6.52 -5.23 7.35
N ILE A 72 -5.73 -5.66 6.39
CA ILE A 72 -4.44 -6.31 6.63
C ILE A 72 -3.34 -5.30 6.26
N GLU A 73 -2.56 -4.91 7.26
CA GLU A 73 -1.46 -3.95 7.10
C GLU A 73 -0.14 -4.68 7.39
N ILE A 74 0.78 -4.66 6.42
CA ILE A 74 2.05 -5.37 6.50
C ILE A 74 3.21 -4.38 6.30
N GLY A 75 4.11 -4.30 7.29
CA GLY A 75 5.35 -3.53 7.21
C GLY A 75 5.20 -2.01 7.23
N ALA A 76 4.02 -1.47 7.53
CA ALA A 76 3.83 -0.02 7.59
C ALA A 76 4.61 0.59 8.76
N GLY A 77 5.55 1.49 8.43
CA GLY A 77 6.39 2.17 9.41
C GLY A 77 5.71 3.33 10.14
N THR A 78 6.40 3.87 11.13
CA THR A 78 5.94 4.98 11.97
C THR A 78 6.46 6.35 11.51
N ALA A 79 7.57 6.40 10.78
CA ALA A 79 8.17 7.66 10.33
C ALA A 79 7.28 8.44 9.34
N ILE A 80 6.61 7.74 8.41
CA ILE A 80 5.61 8.31 7.51
C ILE A 80 4.34 7.46 7.63
N PRO A 81 3.48 7.73 8.63
CA PRO A 81 2.44 6.80 9.06
C PRO A 81 1.16 6.85 8.21
N THR A 82 1.21 7.27 6.95
CA THR A 82 0.04 7.44 6.08
C THR A 82 -0.82 6.18 5.99
N ILE A 83 -0.19 5.01 5.79
CA ILE A 83 -0.91 3.73 5.71
C ILE A 83 -1.48 3.36 7.08
N ARG A 84 -0.73 3.56 8.15
CA ARG A 84 -1.19 3.29 9.52
C ARG A 84 -2.44 4.09 9.87
N TYR A 85 -2.43 5.39 9.58
CA TYR A 85 -3.59 6.25 9.81
C TYR A 85 -4.81 5.83 8.99
N GLU A 86 -4.62 5.47 7.74
CA GLU A 86 -5.71 5.01 6.90
C GLU A 86 -6.27 3.67 7.38
N SER A 87 -5.43 2.71 7.76
CA SER A 87 -5.82 1.41 8.31
C SER A 87 -6.65 1.56 9.59
N GLU A 88 -6.17 2.39 10.51
CA GLU A 88 -6.87 2.68 11.75
C GLU A 88 -8.16 3.47 11.53
N ARG A 89 -8.16 4.43 10.61
CA ARG A 89 -9.35 5.18 10.22
C ARG A 89 -10.47 4.25 9.77
N ILE A 90 -10.16 3.29 8.88
CA ILE A 90 -11.12 2.29 8.41
C ILE A 90 -11.63 1.43 9.59
N ALA A 91 -10.71 0.91 10.40
CA ALA A 91 -11.06 0.06 11.53
C ALA A 91 -11.92 0.78 12.60
N LYS A 92 -11.75 2.08 12.76
CA LYS A 92 -12.56 2.91 13.68
C LYS A 92 -13.91 3.29 13.08
N GLN A 93 -13.94 3.59 11.78
CA GLN A 93 -15.12 4.12 11.10
C GLN A 93 -16.17 3.04 10.80
N PHE A 94 -15.74 1.81 10.50
CA PHE A 94 -16.63 0.73 10.09
C PHE A 94 -16.94 -0.22 11.25
N LEU A 95 -18.21 -0.36 11.59
CA LEU A 95 -18.66 -1.13 12.76
C LEU A 95 -18.16 -2.59 12.77
N ASN A 96 -18.10 -3.21 11.61
CA ASN A 96 -17.68 -4.60 11.44
C ASN A 96 -16.26 -4.75 10.85
N ALA A 97 -15.43 -3.71 10.98
CA ALA A 97 -14.05 -3.78 10.52
C ALA A 97 -13.11 -4.34 11.59
N HIS A 98 -12.12 -5.10 11.14
CA HIS A 98 -11.01 -5.60 11.94
C HIS A 98 -9.70 -5.12 11.31
N LEU A 99 -8.72 -4.77 12.14
CA LEU A 99 -7.37 -4.44 11.69
C LEU A 99 -6.41 -5.55 12.13
N ILE A 100 -5.69 -6.13 11.18
CA ILE A 100 -4.55 -7.01 11.44
C ILE A 100 -3.30 -6.23 11.03
N ARG A 101 -2.48 -5.87 12.01
CA ARG A 101 -1.20 -5.19 11.78
C ARG A 101 -0.05 -6.15 11.97
N ILE A 102 0.72 -6.35 10.91
CA ILE A 102 1.87 -7.23 10.86
C ILE A 102 3.12 -6.38 10.70
N ASN A 103 3.94 -6.32 11.72
CA ASN A 103 5.21 -5.59 11.67
C ASN A 103 6.17 -6.17 12.71
N PRO A 104 7.43 -6.50 12.35
CA PRO A 104 8.39 -7.11 13.29
C PRO A 104 8.90 -6.15 14.36
N TYR A 105 8.65 -4.84 14.22
CA TYR A 105 9.12 -3.81 15.16
C TYR A 105 7.98 -2.96 15.71
N ASP A 106 7.09 -2.48 14.84
CA ASP A 106 6.06 -1.49 15.14
C ASP A 106 4.65 -2.07 14.96
N SER A 107 4.33 -3.19 15.63
CA SER A 107 3.03 -3.84 15.50
C SER A 107 1.92 -3.19 16.34
N PHE A 108 2.23 -2.21 17.17
CA PHE A 108 1.28 -1.53 18.04
C PHE A 108 0.07 -0.96 17.28
N ILE A 109 -1.12 -1.17 17.81
CA ILE A 109 -2.39 -0.62 17.35
C ILE A 109 -2.96 0.29 18.43
N ASP A 110 -3.44 1.47 18.05
CA ASP A 110 -4.06 2.44 18.95
C ASP A 110 -5.28 1.83 19.68
N LYS A 111 -5.40 2.09 20.98
CA LYS A 111 -6.46 1.57 21.84
C LYS A 111 -7.89 1.93 21.41
N SER A 112 -8.04 2.98 20.60
CA SER A 112 -9.35 3.36 20.04
C SER A 112 -9.83 2.43 18.92
N VAL A 113 -8.96 1.57 18.38
CA VAL A 113 -9.32 0.49 17.45
C VAL A 113 -9.84 -0.70 18.23
N LYS A 114 -11.16 -0.85 18.29
CA LYS A 114 -11.82 -1.88 19.12
C LYS A 114 -11.52 -3.31 18.69
N ARG A 115 -11.25 -3.55 17.41
CA ARG A 115 -11.05 -4.88 16.81
C ARG A 115 -9.72 -4.90 16.07
N GLY A 116 -8.64 -4.96 16.81
CA GLY A 116 -7.28 -5.01 16.30
C GLY A 116 -6.55 -6.28 16.72
N LEU A 117 -5.81 -6.88 15.78
CA LEU A 117 -4.85 -7.94 16.04
C LEU A 117 -3.46 -7.43 15.66
N SER A 118 -2.57 -7.36 16.64
CA SER A 118 -1.18 -6.98 16.49
C SER A 118 -0.32 -8.23 16.39
N MET A 119 0.48 -8.35 15.33
CA MET A 119 1.40 -9.46 15.11
C MET A 119 2.83 -8.94 14.99
N LEU A 120 3.65 -9.20 16.02
CA LEU A 120 5.07 -8.83 16.06
C LEU A 120 5.90 -9.87 15.29
N LEU A 121 5.64 -9.96 13.98
CA LEU A 121 6.19 -10.98 13.07
C LEU A 121 6.58 -10.36 11.73
N GLY A 122 7.46 -11.04 11.00
CA GLY A 122 7.70 -10.78 9.58
C GLY A 122 6.47 -11.13 8.73
N GLY A 123 6.29 -10.44 7.59
CA GLY A 123 5.10 -10.61 6.75
C GLY A 123 4.88 -12.04 6.29
N LEU A 124 5.94 -12.73 5.84
CA LEU A 124 5.84 -14.12 5.36
C LEU A 124 5.43 -15.09 6.49
N GLU A 125 6.02 -14.93 7.67
CA GLU A 125 5.74 -15.75 8.85
C GLU A 125 4.29 -15.58 9.29
N ALA A 126 3.84 -14.34 9.40
CA ALA A 126 2.46 -14.02 9.78
C ALA A 126 1.44 -14.56 8.78
N ILE A 127 1.69 -14.45 7.47
CA ILE A 127 0.81 -15.00 6.43
C ILE A 127 0.74 -16.54 6.55
N LYS A 128 1.86 -17.22 6.73
CA LYS A 128 1.87 -18.67 6.96
C LYS A 128 1.01 -19.03 8.18
N MET A 129 1.19 -18.31 9.29
CA MET A 129 0.42 -18.56 10.51
C MET A 129 -1.08 -18.36 10.30
N LEU A 130 -1.49 -17.28 9.63
CA LEU A 130 -2.89 -17.00 9.34
C LEU A 130 -3.53 -18.03 8.41
N THR A 131 -2.78 -18.54 7.42
CA THR A 131 -3.29 -19.58 6.51
C THR A 131 -3.42 -20.94 7.15
N TYR A 132 -2.54 -21.30 8.08
CA TYR A 132 -2.66 -22.57 8.81
C TYR A 132 -3.91 -22.65 9.70
N VAL A 133 -4.38 -21.53 10.24
CA VAL A 133 -5.59 -21.48 11.06
C VAL A 133 -6.87 -21.68 10.23
N THR A 134 -6.81 -21.41 8.92
CA THR A 134 -7.98 -21.48 8.03
C THR A 134 -8.23 -22.90 7.47
N ILE A 135 -7.27 -23.83 7.63
CA ILE A 135 -7.33 -25.20 7.05
C ILE A 135 -7.80 -26.26 8.08
N LYS A 136 -8.10 -25.87 9.30
CA LYS A 136 -8.72 -26.71 10.32
C LYS A 136 -10.20 -26.34 10.50
#